data_6b138f37dfd7e2677fcb1e3a336ec79b
#
_entry.id   6b138f37dfd7e2677fcb1e3a336ec79b
#
_cell.length_a   1.000
_cell.length_b   1.000
_cell.length_c   1.000
_cell.angle_alpha   90.00
_cell.angle_beta   90.00
_cell.angle_gamma   90.00
#
_symmetry.space_group_name_H-M   'P 1'
#
loop_
_entity.id
_entity.type
_entity.pdbx_description
1 polymer ?
#
loop_
_entity_poly.entity_id
_entity_poly.type
_entity_poly.pdbx_seq_one_letter_code
_entity_poly.pdbx_strand_id
1 'polypeptide(L)'
;MHRQSIKTAVCAAFLSLSAPFAVHANDISIFSYLASQPLDANDPLMQVMSMEEVDVWARIRKGFAIRDLDNPLVTTQTTWYSSRPDYIDRTTTRASRYLFHVVQELEKRNMPTELALLPFIESAFNPQALSTAKAAGMWQFMAAT
;
A
#
# COMPACT_ATOMS: atom_id res chain seq x y z
N MET A 1 -5.64 -34.52 16.73
CA MET A 1 -6.17 -33.42 17.55
C MET A 1 -5.00 -32.79 18.31
N HIS A 2 -4.39 -31.74 17.81
CA HIS A 2 -3.63 -30.79 18.64
C HIS A 2 -3.45 -29.50 17.82
N ARG A 3 -4.32 -28.53 18.07
CA ARG A 3 -4.09 -27.14 17.67
C ARG A 3 -3.08 -26.54 18.66
N GLN A 4 -1.81 -26.60 18.35
CA GLN A 4 -0.84 -25.74 19.04
C GLN A 4 -0.89 -24.33 18.43
N SER A 5 -1.10 -23.38 19.31
CA SER A 5 -1.29 -21.98 18.98
C SER A 5 0.00 -21.40 18.36
N ILE A 6 -0.12 -20.82 17.18
CA ILE A 6 0.94 -20.13 16.44
C ILE A 6 1.67 -19.05 17.29
N LYS A 7 1.04 -18.59 18.36
CA LYS A 7 1.60 -17.62 19.31
C LYS A 7 2.81 -18.14 20.11
N THR A 8 2.95 -19.46 20.27
CA THR A 8 4.04 -20.06 21.06
C THR A 8 5.32 -20.24 20.22
N ALA A 9 5.21 -20.36 18.91
CA ALA A 9 6.36 -20.53 18.03
C ALA A 9 7.14 -19.21 17.83
N VAL A 10 6.44 -18.06 17.83
CA VAL A 10 7.08 -16.73 17.68
C VAL A 10 7.87 -16.34 18.93
N CYS A 11 7.43 -16.72 20.14
CA CYS A 11 8.19 -16.48 21.38
C CYS A 11 9.43 -17.36 21.54
N ALA A 12 9.45 -18.57 20.98
CA ALA A 12 10.59 -19.48 21.12
C ALA A 12 11.78 -19.09 20.24
N ALA A 13 11.55 -18.42 19.11
CA ALA A 13 12.62 -17.94 18.24
C ALA A 13 13.39 -16.74 18.82
N PHE A 14 12.79 -15.99 19.76
CA PHE A 14 13.45 -14.84 20.41
C PHE A 14 14.27 -15.21 21.66
N LEU A 15 14.14 -16.42 22.19
CA LEU A 15 14.79 -16.83 23.44
C LEU A 15 16.07 -17.67 23.26
N SER A 16 16.47 -18.00 22.05
CA SER A 16 17.70 -18.81 21.79
C SER A 16 18.92 -18.00 21.32
N LEU A 17 18.84 -16.67 21.24
CA LEU A 17 20.00 -15.80 21.01
C LEU A 17 20.47 -15.14 22.32
N SER A 18 20.91 -15.94 23.27
CA SER A 18 21.69 -15.45 24.41
C SER A 18 23.18 -15.46 24.05
N ALA A 19 23.61 -14.55 23.21
CA ALA A 19 24.99 -14.11 23.11
C ALA A 19 25.02 -12.60 23.48
N PRO A 20 25.97 -12.13 24.27
CA PRO A 20 26.03 -10.75 24.70
C PRO A 20 26.59 -9.90 23.55
N PHE A 21 25.74 -9.44 22.66
CA PHE A 21 26.10 -8.37 21.73
C PHE A 21 25.69 -7.04 22.36
N ALA A 22 26.70 -6.29 22.80
CA ALA A 22 26.54 -4.86 23.10
C ALA A 22 26.22 -4.15 21.77
N VAL A 23 24.95 -3.90 21.52
CA VAL A 23 24.51 -3.12 20.35
C VAL A 23 24.81 -1.66 20.62
N HIS A 24 25.86 -1.13 20.02
CA HIS A 24 26.11 0.30 19.92
C HIS A 24 25.14 0.87 18.88
N ALA A 25 24.48 1.97 19.20
CA ALA A 25 23.38 2.60 18.46
C ALA A 25 23.77 3.22 17.10
N ASN A 26 24.83 2.74 16.44
CA ASN A 26 25.31 3.23 15.14
C ASN A 26 25.46 2.13 14.08
N ASP A 27 24.90 0.94 14.29
CA ASP A 27 25.09 -0.16 13.34
C ASP A 27 24.03 -0.15 12.24
N ILE A 28 24.37 0.55 11.16
CA ILE A 28 23.77 0.39 9.80
C ILE A 28 23.95 -1.07 9.29
N SER A 29 24.72 -1.89 9.99
CA SER A 29 25.10 -3.24 9.59
C SER A 29 23.96 -4.26 9.56
N ILE A 30 22.91 -4.09 10.36
CA ILE A 30 21.77 -5.03 10.39
C ILE A 30 21.00 -4.96 9.07
N PHE A 31 20.77 -3.77 8.54
CA PHE A 31 20.06 -3.61 7.26
C PHE A 31 20.92 -4.12 6.08
N SER A 32 22.24 -3.89 6.10
CA SER A 32 23.12 -4.42 5.06
C SER A 32 23.28 -5.93 5.16
N TYR A 33 23.28 -6.50 6.36
CA TYR A 33 23.30 -7.95 6.57
C TYR A 33 22.01 -8.61 6.07
N LEU A 34 20.83 -8.05 6.40
CA LEU A 34 19.55 -8.55 5.92
C LEU A 34 19.40 -8.40 4.39
N ALA A 35 19.94 -7.32 3.82
CA ALA A 35 19.93 -7.11 2.37
C ALA A 35 20.92 -8.02 1.60
N SER A 36 21.91 -8.59 2.28
CA SER A 36 22.92 -9.50 1.68
C SER A 36 22.55 -10.98 1.80
N GLN A 37 21.51 -11.34 2.56
CA GLN A 37 21.04 -12.72 2.62
C GLN A 37 20.33 -13.07 1.31
N PRO A 38 20.65 -14.20 0.66
CA PRO A 38 19.82 -14.69 -0.42
C PRO A 38 18.42 -14.96 0.15
N LEU A 39 17.41 -14.27 -0.37
CA LEU A 39 16.01 -14.52 -0.03
C LEU A 39 15.68 -15.95 -0.50
N ASP A 40 15.63 -16.89 0.43
CA ASP A 40 15.16 -18.24 0.14
C ASP A 40 13.65 -18.16 -0.10
N ALA A 41 13.21 -18.55 -1.31
CA ALA A 41 11.80 -18.61 -1.66
C ALA A 41 11.00 -19.55 -0.73
N ASN A 42 11.68 -20.39 0.04
CA ASN A 42 11.09 -21.29 1.04
C ASN A 42 11.14 -20.70 2.46
N ASP A 43 11.64 -19.47 2.64
CA ASP A 43 11.60 -18.81 3.95
C ASP A 43 10.14 -18.71 4.43
N PRO A 44 9.82 -19.24 5.62
CA PRO A 44 8.46 -19.14 6.18
C PRO A 44 7.94 -17.71 6.27
N LEU A 45 8.79 -16.71 6.40
CA LEU A 45 8.41 -15.28 6.39
C LEU A 45 8.01 -14.83 5.00
N MET A 46 8.62 -15.37 3.94
CA MET A 46 8.22 -15.08 2.56
C MET A 46 6.94 -15.79 2.15
N GLN A 47 6.66 -16.96 2.74
CA GLN A 47 5.39 -17.68 2.52
C GLN A 47 4.20 -17.04 3.25
N VAL A 48 4.44 -16.30 4.33
CA VAL A 48 3.38 -15.58 5.08
C VAL A 48 2.97 -14.30 4.39
N MET A 49 3.86 -13.67 3.63
CA MET A 49 3.53 -12.52 2.79
C MET A 49 3.17 -13.03 1.39
N SER A 50 1.89 -13.34 1.18
CA SER A 50 1.44 -13.65 -0.18
C SER A 50 1.76 -12.48 -1.12
N MET A 51 2.13 -12.77 -2.36
CA MET A 51 2.39 -11.74 -3.39
C MET A 51 1.19 -10.79 -3.54
N GLU A 52 -0.03 -11.24 -3.23
CA GLU A 52 -1.25 -10.43 -3.17
C GLU A 52 -1.24 -9.38 -2.06
N GLU A 53 -0.62 -9.66 -0.90
CA GLU A 53 -0.52 -8.69 0.19
C GLU A 53 0.50 -7.58 -0.10
N VAL A 54 1.48 -7.87 -0.94
CA VAL A 54 2.50 -6.90 -1.38
C VAL A 54 2.01 -6.08 -2.58
N ASP A 55 1.20 -6.66 -3.47
CA ASP A 55 0.63 -5.94 -4.61
C ASP A 55 -0.54 -5.06 -4.16
N VAL A 56 -0.28 -3.78 -4.00
CA VAL A 56 -1.28 -2.78 -3.62
C VAL A 56 -2.45 -2.72 -4.61
N TRP A 57 -2.22 -2.99 -5.90
CA TRP A 57 -3.26 -2.97 -6.92
C TRP A 57 -4.17 -4.20 -6.84
N ALA A 58 -3.61 -5.36 -6.49
CA ALA A 58 -4.40 -6.57 -6.20
C ALA A 58 -5.28 -6.34 -4.98
N ARG A 59 -4.75 -5.73 -3.91
CA ARG A 59 -5.52 -5.36 -2.71
C ARG A 59 -6.66 -4.40 -3.04
N ILE A 60 -6.39 -3.34 -3.82
CA ILE A 60 -7.44 -2.40 -4.26
C ILE A 60 -8.55 -3.14 -5.01
N ARG A 61 -8.21 -3.97 -6.01
CA ARG A 61 -9.21 -4.73 -6.78
C ARG A 61 -10.02 -5.68 -5.91
N LYS A 62 -9.40 -6.33 -4.95
CA LYS A 62 -10.05 -7.28 -4.03
C LYS A 62 -11.06 -6.61 -3.09
N GLY A 63 -10.83 -5.36 -2.72
CA GLY A 63 -11.68 -4.61 -1.80
C GLY A 63 -12.70 -3.71 -2.49
N PHE A 64 -12.95 -3.85 -3.81
CA PHE A 64 -13.99 -3.13 -4.53
C PHE A 64 -15.36 -3.51 -3.98
N ALA A 65 -16.14 -2.51 -3.62
CA ALA A 65 -17.48 -2.69 -3.05
C ALA A 65 -18.52 -1.70 -3.61
N ILE A 66 -18.09 -0.70 -4.38
CA ILE A 66 -18.98 0.25 -5.03
C ILE A 66 -19.54 -0.39 -6.30
N ARG A 67 -20.84 -0.27 -6.50
CA ARG A 67 -21.51 -0.84 -7.67
C ARG A 67 -21.04 -0.17 -8.96
N ASP A 68 -20.71 -0.96 -9.96
CA ASP A 68 -20.36 -0.47 -11.29
C ASP A 68 -21.51 0.31 -11.94
N LEU A 69 -21.15 1.39 -12.61
CA LEU A 69 -22.08 2.20 -13.40
C LEU A 69 -21.95 1.81 -14.88
N ASP A 70 -23.04 1.36 -15.46
CA ASP A 70 -23.17 1.23 -16.91
C ASP A 70 -23.63 2.56 -17.50
N ASN A 71 -22.68 3.37 -17.97
CA ASN A 71 -22.95 4.72 -18.45
C ASN A 71 -21.94 5.08 -19.56
N PRO A 72 -22.38 5.71 -20.66
CA PRO A 72 -21.49 6.18 -21.73
C PRO A 72 -20.35 7.08 -21.27
N LEU A 73 -20.52 7.83 -20.18
CA LEU A 73 -19.46 8.63 -19.59
C LEU A 73 -18.32 7.78 -19.03
N VAL A 74 -18.62 6.61 -18.48
CA VAL A 74 -17.60 5.65 -18.01
C VAL A 74 -16.72 5.22 -19.17
N THR A 75 -17.32 4.82 -20.29
CA THR A 75 -16.60 4.46 -21.51
C THR A 75 -15.73 5.62 -22.02
N THR A 76 -16.27 6.83 -22.02
CA THR A 76 -15.52 8.03 -22.43
C THR A 76 -14.29 8.25 -21.55
N GLN A 77 -14.44 8.17 -20.22
CA GLN A 77 -13.34 8.36 -19.28
C GLN A 77 -12.32 7.23 -19.36
N THR A 78 -12.78 6.00 -19.48
CA THR A 78 -11.87 4.84 -19.67
C THR A 78 -11.01 5.01 -20.92
N THR A 79 -11.61 5.42 -22.03
CA THR A 79 -10.88 5.72 -23.27
C THR A 79 -9.91 6.88 -23.10
N TRP A 80 -10.31 7.91 -22.36
CA TRP A 80 -9.43 9.06 -22.08
C TRP A 80 -8.19 8.65 -21.32
N TYR A 81 -8.32 7.86 -20.24
CA TYR A 81 -7.20 7.38 -19.44
C TYR A 81 -6.33 6.38 -20.21
N SER A 82 -6.93 5.40 -20.89
CA SER A 82 -6.20 4.36 -21.64
C SER A 82 -5.39 4.93 -22.81
N SER A 83 -5.81 6.06 -23.37
CA SER A 83 -5.08 6.74 -24.46
C SER A 83 -3.91 7.62 -23.98
N ARG A 84 -3.65 7.68 -22.65
CA ARG A 84 -2.62 8.55 -22.05
C ARG A 84 -1.69 7.81 -21.09
N PRO A 85 -0.90 6.86 -21.59
CA PRO A 85 -0.02 6.05 -20.74
C PRO A 85 0.96 6.91 -19.93
N ASP A 86 1.52 7.97 -20.53
CA ASP A 86 2.44 8.88 -19.84
C ASP A 86 1.78 9.60 -18.64
N TYR A 87 0.49 9.91 -18.73
CA TYR A 87 -0.25 10.51 -17.64
C TYR A 87 -0.42 9.49 -16.49
N ILE A 88 -0.80 8.26 -16.82
CA ILE A 88 -0.95 7.17 -15.88
C ILE A 88 0.37 6.90 -15.17
N ASP A 89 1.47 6.77 -15.91
CA ASP A 89 2.80 6.49 -15.36
C ASP A 89 3.25 7.58 -14.37
N ARG A 90 3.15 8.86 -14.75
CA ARG A 90 3.48 9.96 -13.83
C ARG A 90 2.61 9.99 -12.58
N THR A 91 1.34 9.65 -12.70
CA THR A 91 0.41 9.68 -11.59
C THR A 91 0.62 8.49 -10.66
N THR A 92 0.83 7.30 -11.21
CA THR A 92 1.16 6.09 -10.42
C THR A 92 2.50 6.23 -9.70
N THR A 93 3.50 6.84 -10.34
CA THR A 93 4.78 7.15 -9.70
C THR A 93 4.60 8.07 -8.49
N ARG A 94 3.74 9.07 -8.56
CA ARG A 94 3.40 9.91 -7.39
C ARG A 94 2.61 9.15 -6.35
N ALA A 95 1.64 8.36 -6.78
CA ALA A 95 0.78 7.57 -5.91
C ALA A 95 1.57 6.52 -5.10
N SER A 96 2.64 5.95 -5.66
CA SER A 96 3.43 4.89 -5.01
C SER A 96 3.90 5.26 -3.59
N ARG A 97 4.09 6.53 -3.30
CA ARG A 97 4.51 7.03 -1.99
C ARG A 97 3.41 6.97 -0.92
N TYR A 98 2.15 6.95 -1.33
CA TYR A 98 1.00 7.13 -0.44
C TYR A 98 0.00 5.99 -0.52
N LEU A 99 -0.11 5.35 -1.69
CA LEU A 99 -1.20 4.44 -2.03
C LEU A 99 -1.30 3.27 -1.06
N PHE A 100 -0.17 2.68 -0.69
CA PHE A 100 -0.13 1.56 0.25
C PHE A 100 -0.74 1.95 1.61
N HIS A 101 -0.34 3.09 2.14
CA HIS A 101 -0.88 3.60 3.41
C HIS A 101 -2.37 3.91 3.30
N VAL A 102 -2.81 4.55 2.21
CA VAL A 102 -4.22 4.87 1.99
C VAL A 102 -5.07 3.59 1.95
N VAL A 103 -4.64 2.58 1.18
CA VAL A 103 -5.35 1.29 1.10
C VAL A 103 -5.42 0.62 2.47
N GLN A 104 -4.31 0.57 3.20
CA GLN A 104 -4.26 0.00 4.54
C GLN A 104 -5.26 0.70 5.50
N GLU A 105 -5.37 2.02 5.43
CA GLU A 105 -6.30 2.77 6.27
C GLU A 105 -7.78 2.57 5.87
N LEU A 106 -8.07 2.38 4.59
CA LEU A 106 -9.40 2.03 4.12
C LEU A 106 -9.81 0.63 4.59
N GLU A 107 -8.92 -0.35 4.44
CA GLU A 107 -9.15 -1.73 4.88
C GLU A 107 -9.42 -1.81 6.39
N LYS A 108 -8.62 -1.13 7.21
CA LYS A 108 -8.82 -1.06 8.68
C LYS A 108 -10.19 -0.51 9.07
N ARG A 109 -10.77 0.33 8.24
CA ARG A 109 -12.09 0.96 8.46
C ARG A 109 -13.22 0.25 7.74
N ASN A 110 -12.94 -0.87 7.06
CA ASN A 110 -13.88 -1.60 6.21
C ASN A 110 -14.55 -0.69 5.17
N MET A 111 -13.78 0.23 4.60
CA MET A 111 -14.24 1.14 3.54
C MET A 111 -13.91 0.55 2.16
N PRO A 112 -14.73 0.85 1.13
CA PRO A 112 -14.44 0.48 -0.24
C PRO A 112 -13.05 0.96 -0.69
N THR A 113 -12.23 0.07 -1.19
CA THR A 113 -10.84 0.40 -1.57
C THR A 113 -10.74 1.21 -2.85
N GLU A 114 -11.81 1.30 -3.66
CA GLU A 114 -11.91 2.23 -4.79
C GLU A 114 -11.69 3.68 -4.37
N LEU A 115 -12.01 4.02 -3.14
CA LEU A 115 -11.76 5.36 -2.60
C LEU A 115 -10.29 5.75 -2.64
N ALA A 116 -9.36 4.78 -2.61
CA ALA A 116 -7.93 5.04 -2.79
C ALA A 116 -7.60 5.64 -4.17
N LEU A 117 -8.51 5.53 -5.12
CA LEU A 117 -8.33 6.03 -6.49
C LEU A 117 -8.81 7.48 -6.66
N LEU A 118 -9.54 8.06 -5.71
CA LEU A 118 -10.01 9.44 -5.79
C LEU A 118 -8.88 10.46 -6.02
N PRO A 119 -7.72 10.38 -5.35
CA PRO A 119 -6.63 11.32 -5.57
C PRO A 119 -6.06 11.32 -7.00
N PHE A 120 -6.28 10.26 -7.80
CA PHE A 120 -5.92 10.26 -9.23
C PHE A 120 -6.75 11.29 -10.00
N ILE A 121 -8.04 11.40 -9.66
CA ILE A 121 -8.99 12.29 -10.33
C ILE A 121 -8.87 13.70 -9.77
N GLU A 122 -8.74 13.85 -8.47
CA GLU A 122 -8.77 15.12 -7.77
C GLU A 122 -7.52 15.96 -7.98
N SER A 123 -6.32 15.34 -7.96
CA SER A 123 -5.06 16.09 -7.98
C SER A 123 -3.92 15.38 -8.71
N ALA A 124 -4.19 14.25 -9.36
CA ALA A 124 -3.14 13.34 -9.85
C ALA A 124 -2.11 13.00 -8.74
N PHE A 125 -2.58 12.73 -7.51
CA PHE A 125 -1.78 12.48 -6.30
C PHE A 125 -0.79 13.60 -5.95
N ASN A 126 -1.12 14.86 -6.23
CA ASN A 126 -0.28 15.98 -5.85
C ASN A 126 -0.64 16.48 -4.43
N PRO A 127 0.23 16.31 -3.42
CA PRO A 127 -0.06 16.77 -2.05
C PRO A 127 -0.06 18.29 -1.90
N GLN A 128 0.50 19.02 -2.87
CA GLN A 128 0.56 20.48 -2.88
C GLN A 128 -0.48 21.11 -3.81
N ALA A 129 -1.43 20.32 -4.32
CA ALA A 129 -2.47 20.84 -5.19
C ALA A 129 -3.34 21.87 -4.46
N LEU A 130 -3.63 22.96 -5.12
CA LEU A 130 -4.54 24.00 -4.66
C LEU A 130 -5.43 24.43 -5.82
N SER A 131 -6.74 24.30 -5.66
CA SER A 131 -7.70 24.73 -6.67
C SER A 131 -8.04 26.21 -6.55
N THR A 132 -8.64 26.78 -7.58
CA THR A 132 -9.17 28.15 -7.55
C THR A 132 -10.27 28.33 -6.48
N ALA A 133 -10.98 27.26 -6.14
CA ALA A 133 -11.98 27.23 -5.07
C ALA A 133 -11.37 26.98 -3.68
N LYS A 134 -10.02 26.98 -3.53
CA LYS A 134 -9.28 26.77 -2.30
C LYS A 134 -9.37 25.33 -1.74
N ALA A 135 -9.78 24.36 -2.56
CA ALA A 135 -9.63 22.98 -2.20
C ALA A 135 -8.13 22.59 -2.26
N ALA A 136 -7.65 21.85 -1.27
CA ALA A 136 -6.22 21.63 -1.07
C ALA A 136 -5.83 20.17 -0.90
N GLY A 137 -4.57 19.88 -1.27
CA GLY A 137 -3.95 18.56 -1.07
C GLY A 137 -4.42 17.50 -2.06
N MET A 138 -4.02 16.25 -1.80
CA MET A 138 -4.32 15.12 -2.70
C MET A 138 -5.82 14.89 -2.88
N TRP A 139 -6.60 15.12 -1.84
CA TRP A 139 -8.04 14.85 -1.77
C TRP A 139 -8.92 16.04 -2.14
N GLN A 140 -8.32 17.20 -2.37
CA GLN A 140 -9.02 18.45 -2.70
C GLN A 140 -10.16 18.79 -1.73
N PHE A 141 -9.92 18.59 -0.43
CA PHE A 141 -10.87 19.03 0.60
C PHE A 141 -10.81 20.54 0.82
N MET A 142 -11.95 21.13 1.11
CA MET A 142 -12.05 22.52 1.50
C MET A 142 -11.92 22.66 3.03
N ALA A 143 -11.39 23.77 3.52
CA ALA A 143 -11.18 23.98 4.96
C ALA A 143 -12.49 23.96 5.80
N ALA A 144 -13.65 24.07 5.15
CA ALA A 144 -14.97 24.01 5.79
C ALA A 144 -15.64 22.62 5.70
N THR A 145 -14.92 21.61 5.22
CA THR A 145 -15.47 20.25 5.03
C THR A 145 -15.12 19.36 6.20
#